data_2bc693fd095526c42c220aeb8c75b8ec
#
_entry.id   2bc693fd095526c42c220aeb8c75b8ec
#
_cell.length_a   1.000
_cell.length_b   1.000
_cell.length_c   1.000
_cell.angle_alpha   90.00
_cell.angle_beta   90.00
_cell.angle_gamma   90.00
#
_symmetry.space_group_name_H-M   'P 1'
#
loop_
_entity.id
_entity.type
_entity.pdbx_description
1 polymer ?
#
loop_
_entity_poly.entity_id
_entity_poly.type
_entity_poly.pdbx_seq_one_letter_code
_entity_poly.pdbx_strand_id
1 'polypeptide(L)'
;STILNAILDPIFIHFIGFHGAAIATLLSQVICLLFMLIYLKKKKLFAFKISAFDKNAVLPLIQKAIPSVIQQSIPAISTTFLTALVSTYSVTAIAAYGVTGKLETILFYPAMALNMVLTTIIGQCVGANRYDRAKDYLKCALGYGCGLLVILSVVVVGFSRQLSGLFVRSEDVAAIVGTYFLIVSIGYILNTVTNCYLGSLNGMGKPSKSMFLMIFYYIVV
;
A
#
# COMPACT_ATOMS: atom_id res chain seq x y z
N SER A 1 1.12 -11.33 -12.78
CA SER A 1 2.61 -11.36 -12.79
C SER A 1 3.18 -12.21 -11.65
N THR A 2 2.62 -12.16 -10.42
CA THR A 2 3.17 -12.81 -9.22
C THR A 2 3.35 -14.33 -9.36
N ILE A 3 2.33 -15.05 -9.85
CA ILE A 3 2.43 -16.51 -10.06
C ILE A 3 3.51 -16.84 -11.08
N LEU A 4 3.57 -16.08 -12.17
CA LEU A 4 4.58 -16.28 -13.21
C LEU A 4 5.98 -15.99 -12.69
N ASN A 5 6.14 -14.93 -11.89
CA ASN A 5 7.40 -14.61 -11.22
C ASN A 5 7.83 -15.73 -10.26
N ALA A 6 6.92 -16.24 -9.42
CA ALA A 6 7.21 -17.34 -8.50
C ALA A 6 7.66 -18.63 -9.20
N ILE A 7 7.26 -18.85 -10.47
CA ILE A 7 7.72 -19.99 -11.28
C ILE A 7 9.07 -19.68 -11.95
N LEU A 8 9.24 -18.46 -12.44
CA LEU A 8 10.46 -18.07 -13.18
C LEU A 8 11.66 -17.83 -12.25
N ASP A 9 11.44 -17.32 -11.03
CA ASP A 9 12.51 -17.02 -10.08
C ASP A 9 13.41 -18.25 -9.80
N PRO A 10 12.90 -19.43 -9.39
CA PRO A 10 13.75 -20.59 -9.15
C PRO A 10 14.53 -21.03 -10.39
N ILE A 11 13.90 -20.95 -11.56
CA ILE A 11 14.51 -21.36 -12.84
C ILE A 11 15.68 -20.44 -13.17
N PHE A 12 15.47 -19.13 -13.19
CA PHE A 12 16.49 -18.17 -13.55
C PHE A 12 17.60 -18.04 -12.50
N ILE A 13 17.26 -18.19 -11.21
CA ILE A 13 18.26 -18.22 -10.13
C ILE A 13 19.18 -19.45 -10.29
N HIS A 14 18.63 -20.60 -10.67
CA HIS A 14 19.42 -21.81 -10.89
C HIS A 14 20.41 -21.67 -12.06
N PHE A 15 20.00 -21.02 -13.18
CA PHE A 15 20.85 -20.88 -14.36
C PHE A 15 21.81 -19.69 -14.33
N ILE A 16 21.41 -18.56 -13.74
CA ILE A 16 22.12 -17.27 -13.84
C ILE A 16 22.51 -16.74 -12.46
N GLY A 17 22.17 -17.45 -11.37
CA GLY A 17 22.44 -17.02 -10.01
C GLY A 17 21.57 -15.83 -9.59
N PHE A 18 22.06 -14.99 -8.67
CA PHE A 18 21.30 -13.88 -8.08
C PHE A 18 20.69 -12.90 -9.10
N HIS A 19 21.38 -12.65 -10.21
CA HIS A 19 20.86 -11.81 -11.31
C HIS A 19 19.63 -12.40 -11.98
N GLY A 20 19.44 -13.72 -11.87
CA GLY A 20 18.28 -14.41 -12.42
C GLY A 20 16.96 -13.93 -11.85
N ALA A 21 16.89 -13.59 -10.56
CA ALA A 21 15.70 -13.04 -9.92
C ALA A 21 15.25 -11.71 -10.55
N ALA A 22 16.20 -10.82 -10.86
CA ALA A 22 15.89 -9.55 -11.53
C ALA A 22 15.35 -9.76 -12.94
N ILE A 23 15.95 -10.69 -13.70
CA ILE A 23 15.51 -11.04 -15.07
C ILE A 23 14.12 -11.67 -15.05
N ALA A 24 13.86 -12.61 -14.12
CA ALA A 24 12.57 -13.25 -13.97
C ALA A 24 11.45 -12.24 -13.63
N THR A 25 11.75 -11.29 -12.74
CA THR A 25 10.82 -10.20 -12.39
C THR A 25 10.51 -9.33 -13.61
N LEU A 26 11.52 -8.90 -14.34
CA LEU A 26 11.34 -8.07 -15.54
C LEU A 26 10.55 -8.82 -16.62
N LEU A 27 10.89 -10.08 -16.88
CA LEU A 27 10.21 -10.91 -17.87
C LEU A 27 8.73 -11.13 -17.50
N SER A 28 8.43 -11.41 -16.23
CA SER A 28 7.06 -11.59 -15.76
C SER A 28 6.22 -10.31 -15.92
N GLN A 29 6.81 -9.14 -15.71
CA GLN A 29 6.14 -7.84 -15.92
C GLN A 29 5.90 -7.56 -17.41
N VAL A 30 6.88 -7.82 -18.28
CA VAL A 30 6.75 -7.65 -19.73
C VAL A 30 5.64 -8.56 -20.27
N ILE A 31 5.61 -9.84 -19.89
CA ILE A 31 4.56 -10.77 -20.31
C ILE A 31 3.19 -10.29 -19.85
N CYS A 32 3.08 -9.84 -18.59
CA CYS A 32 1.83 -9.29 -18.05
C CYS A 32 1.37 -8.05 -18.83
N LEU A 33 2.29 -7.13 -19.15
CA LEU A 33 2.01 -5.95 -19.95
C LEU A 33 1.49 -6.32 -21.35
N LEU A 34 2.17 -7.23 -22.05
CA LEU A 34 1.76 -7.70 -23.38
C LEU A 34 0.38 -8.33 -23.33
N PHE A 35 0.11 -9.17 -22.31
CA PHE A 35 -1.21 -9.76 -22.14
C PHE A 35 -2.30 -8.69 -21.93
N MET A 36 -2.04 -7.68 -21.10
CA MET A 36 -2.98 -6.57 -20.88
C MET A 36 -3.23 -5.77 -22.15
N LEU A 37 -2.18 -5.46 -22.94
CA LEU A 37 -2.30 -4.73 -24.20
C LEU A 37 -3.15 -5.50 -25.23
N ILE A 38 -2.92 -6.81 -25.36
CA ILE A 38 -3.71 -7.68 -26.25
C ILE A 38 -5.16 -7.73 -25.80
N TYR A 39 -5.41 -7.86 -24.48
CA TYR A 39 -6.76 -7.89 -23.92
C TYR A 39 -7.51 -6.58 -24.18
N LEU A 40 -6.87 -5.43 -23.93
CA LEU A 40 -7.46 -4.10 -24.16
C LEU A 40 -7.77 -3.87 -25.64
N LYS A 41 -6.85 -4.30 -26.55
CA LYS A 41 -7.06 -4.24 -28.01
C LYS A 41 -8.26 -5.09 -28.44
N LYS A 42 -8.38 -6.34 -27.93
CA LYS A 42 -9.52 -7.23 -28.21
C LYS A 42 -10.86 -6.64 -27.76
N LYS A 43 -10.90 -6.01 -26.60
CA LYS A 43 -12.12 -5.39 -26.04
C LYS A 43 -12.45 -4.03 -26.66
N LYS A 44 -11.64 -3.51 -27.58
CA LYS A 44 -11.79 -2.17 -28.20
C LYS A 44 -11.95 -1.04 -27.17
N LEU A 45 -11.43 -1.22 -25.96
CA LEU A 45 -11.53 -0.26 -24.87
C LEU A 45 -10.66 0.97 -25.10
N PHE A 46 -9.58 0.84 -25.88
CA PHE A 46 -8.69 1.94 -26.22
C PHE A 46 -8.31 1.89 -27.70
N ALA A 47 -8.46 3.02 -28.39
CA ALA A 47 -7.81 3.25 -29.66
C ALA A 47 -6.44 3.91 -29.37
N PHE A 48 -5.36 3.14 -29.52
CA PHE A 48 -4.01 3.71 -29.46
C PHE A 48 -3.78 4.62 -30.68
N LYS A 49 -4.25 5.86 -30.58
CA LYS A 49 -3.80 6.95 -31.46
C LYS A 49 -2.75 7.73 -30.70
N ILE A 50 -1.53 7.79 -31.23
CA ILE A 50 -0.53 8.74 -30.78
C ILE A 50 -1.07 10.11 -31.18
N SER A 51 -1.75 10.77 -30.25
CA SER A 51 -2.26 12.13 -30.44
C SER A 51 -1.13 13.11 -30.17
N ALA A 52 -1.17 14.25 -30.86
CA ALA A 52 -0.25 15.35 -30.56
C ALA A 52 -0.40 15.78 -29.08
N PHE A 53 0.70 16.25 -28.50
CA PHE A 53 0.76 16.72 -27.12
C PHE A 53 -0.23 17.89 -26.91
N ASP A 54 -1.29 17.64 -26.14
CA ASP A 54 -2.28 18.65 -25.80
C ASP A 54 -1.97 19.26 -24.43
N LYS A 55 -1.50 20.51 -24.43
CA LYS A 55 -1.19 21.27 -23.21
C LYS A 55 -2.39 21.41 -22.28
N ASN A 56 -3.61 21.49 -22.83
CA ASN A 56 -4.83 21.65 -22.05
C ASN A 56 -5.20 20.40 -21.27
N ALA A 57 -4.79 19.22 -21.75
CA ALA A 57 -4.97 17.97 -21.04
C ALA A 57 -3.85 17.72 -20.01
N VAL A 58 -2.62 18.14 -20.30
CA VAL A 58 -1.44 17.88 -19.44
C VAL A 58 -1.45 18.72 -18.18
N LEU A 59 -1.82 20.01 -18.26
CA LEU A 59 -1.78 20.89 -17.10
C LEU A 59 -2.69 20.43 -15.95
N PRO A 60 -3.98 20.07 -16.18
CA PRO A 60 -4.83 19.50 -15.13
C PRO A 60 -4.31 18.17 -14.58
N LEU A 61 -3.63 17.37 -15.43
CA LEU A 61 -3.02 16.11 -14.98
C LEU A 61 -1.88 16.37 -13.99
N ILE A 62 -0.98 17.30 -14.31
CA ILE A 62 0.15 17.69 -13.44
C ILE A 62 -0.37 18.26 -12.12
N GLN A 63 -1.39 19.12 -12.15
CA GLN A 63 -1.98 19.71 -10.95
C GLN A 63 -2.55 18.67 -9.99
N LYS A 64 -3.03 17.52 -10.50
CA LYS A 64 -3.49 16.41 -9.68
C LYS A 64 -2.37 15.43 -9.32
N ALA A 65 -1.37 15.28 -10.19
CA ALA A 65 -0.25 14.37 -9.96
C ALA A 65 0.66 14.85 -8.82
N ILE A 66 0.98 16.14 -8.75
CA ILE A 66 1.86 16.69 -7.70
C ILE A 66 1.35 16.38 -6.29
N PRO A 67 0.08 16.69 -5.91
CA PRO A 67 -0.44 16.31 -4.59
C PRO A 67 -0.43 14.81 -4.34
N SER A 68 -0.68 14.00 -5.37
CA SER A 68 -0.67 12.54 -5.27
C SER A 68 0.74 11.99 -5.02
N VAL A 69 1.76 12.54 -5.68
CA VAL A 69 3.17 12.19 -5.45
C VAL A 69 3.59 12.53 -4.02
N ILE A 70 3.29 13.76 -3.57
CA ILE A 70 3.58 14.18 -2.19
C ILE A 70 2.89 13.24 -1.19
N GLN A 71 1.60 12.96 -1.37
CA GLN A 71 0.85 12.03 -0.53
C GLN A 71 1.52 10.65 -0.43
N GLN A 72 2.00 10.10 -1.53
CA GLN A 72 2.66 8.79 -1.55
C GLN A 72 4.09 8.82 -0.96
N SER A 73 4.74 9.98 -0.95
CA SER A 73 6.10 10.12 -0.41
C SER A 73 6.12 10.28 1.11
N ILE A 74 5.06 10.82 1.72
CA ILE A 74 4.99 11.09 3.16
C ILE A 74 5.29 9.83 4.02
N PRO A 75 4.66 8.66 3.79
CA PRO A 75 4.97 7.45 4.55
C PRO A 75 6.43 7.03 4.46
N ALA A 76 7.02 7.12 3.27
CA ALA A 76 8.42 6.75 3.06
C ALA A 76 9.39 7.69 3.80
N ILE A 77 9.12 9.00 3.78
CA ILE A 77 9.89 9.99 4.52
C ILE A 77 9.79 9.72 6.02
N SER A 78 8.57 9.51 6.54
CA SER A 78 8.33 9.21 7.95
C SER A 78 9.06 7.93 8.39
N THR A 79 8.95 6.86 7.62
CA THR A 79 9.62 5.58 7.92
C THR A 79 11.14 5.74 7.92
N THR A 80 11.69 6.49 6.97
CA THR A 80 13.15 6.77 6.92
C THR A 80 13.60 7.55 8.14
N PHE A 81 12.87 8.59 8.53
CA PHE A 81 13.17 9.38 9.72
C PHE A 81 13.10 8.53 10.99
N LEU A 82 12.05 7.72 11.18
CA LEU A 82 11.91 6.83 12.34
C LEU A 82 13.03 5.78 12.37
N THR A 83 13.41 5.21 11.23
CA THR A 83 14.53 4.26 11.14
C THR A 83 15.82 4.91 11.57
N ALA A 84 16.08 6.13 11.11
CA ALA A 84 17.28 6.90 11.54
C ALA A 84 17.26 7.17 13.04
N LEU A 85 16.11 7.56 13.60
CA LEU A 85 15.95 7.81 15.03
C LEU A 85 16.17 6.52 15.86
N VAL A 86 15.54 5.40 15.47
CA VAL A 86 15.70 4.11 16.17
C VAL A 86 17.16 3.63 16.11
N SER A 87 17.87 3.93 15.03
CA SER A 87 19.28 3.53 14.87
C SER A 87 20.22 4.16 15.92
N THR A 88 19.80 5.23 16.57
CA THR A 88 20.62 5.88 17.62
C THR A 88 20.52 5.17 18.97
N TYR A 89 19.57 4.28 19.18
CA TYR A 89 19.36 3.63 20.50
C TYR A 89 20.20 2.36 20.68
N SER A 90 19.97 1.33 19.86
CA SER A 90 20.73 0.08 19.95
C SER A 90 20.57 -0.79 18.70
N VAL A 91 21.50 -1.73 18.51
CA VAL A 91 21.40 -2.74 17.44
C VAL A 91 20.16 -3.62 17.61
N THR A 92 19.81 -3.97 18.85
CA THR A 92 18.62 -4.76 19.18
C THR A 92 17.33 -4.00 18.82
N ALA A 93 17.28 -2.68 19.07
CA ALA A 93 16.14 -1.84 18.70
C ALA A 93 15.94 -1.76 17.18
N ILE A 94 17.05 -1.63 16.41
CA ILE A 94 16.97 -1.63 14.93
C ILE A 94 16.44 -2.98 14.44
N ALA A 95 16.95 -4.09 14.98
CA ALA A 95 16.51 -5.42 14.60
C ALA A 95 15.01 -5.62 14.92
N ALA A 96 14.56 -5.21 16.10
CA ALA A 96 13.15 -5.25 16.49
C ALA A 96 12.29 -4.40 15.57
N TYR A 97 12.68 -3.17 15.24
CA TYR A 97 11.97 -2.29 14.34
C TYR A 97 11.87 -2.88 12.92
N GLY A 98 12.94 -3.50 12.43
CA GLY A 98 12.94 -4.20 11.13
C GLY A 98 11.96 -5.37 11.08
N VAL A 99 11.90 -6.19 12.14
CA VAL A 99 10.93 -7.29 12.28
C VAL A 99 9.51 -6.74 12.36
N THR A 100 9.29 -5.71 13.18
CA THR A 100 8.01 -5.04 13.33
C THR A 100 7.48 -4.56 11.98
N GLY A 101 8.29 -3.86 11.18
CA GLY A 101 7.90 -3.37 9.86
C GLY A 101 7.48 -4.48 8.89
N LYS A 102 8.09 -5.68 8.98
CA LYS A 102 7.66 -6.85 8.19
C LYS A 102 6.29 -7.37 8.62
N LEU A 103 6.05 -7.45 9.91
CA LEU A 103 4.76 -7.88 10.47
C LEU A 103 3.65 -6.85 10.22
N GLU A 104 3.96 -5.56 10.35
CA GLU A 104 3.03 -4.45 10.02
C GLU A 104 2.53 -4.50 8.58
N THR A 105 3.35 -4.98 7.66
CA THR A 105 2.96 -5.11 6.26
C THR A 105 1.68 -5.97 6.11
N ILE A 106 1.50 -6.98 6.96
CA ILE A 106 0.29 -7.83 6.99
C ILE A 106 -0.95 -7.00 7.33
N LEU A 107 -0.81 -6.01 8.21
CA LEU A 107 -1.90 -5.14 8.66
C LEU A 107 -2.16 -3.98 7.68
N PHE A 108 -1.11 -3.46 7.05
CA PHE A 108 -1.23 -2.33 6.14
C PHE A 108 -1.78 -2.69 4.76
N TYR A 109 -1.45 -3.87 4.22
CA TYR A 109 -1.90 -4.25 2.88
C TYR A 109 -3.43 -4.30 2.72
N PRO A 110 -4.24 -4.85 3.65
CA PRO A 110 -5.68 -4.78 3.54
C PRO A 110 -6.22 -3.34 3.54
N ALA A 111 -5.65 -2.44 4.37
CA ALA A 111 -6.02 -1.04 4.39
C ALA A 111 -5.68 -0.31 3.08
N MET A 112 -4.51 -0.58 2.51
CA MET A 112 -4.11 -0.07 1.20
C MET A 112 -4.99 -0.61 0.07
N ALA A 113 -5.37 -1.87 0.12
CA ALA A 113 -6.29 -2.47 -0.85
C ALA A 113 -7.66 -1.77 -0.82
N LEU A 114 -8.20 -1.47 0.37
CA LEU A 114 -9.43 -0.71 0.53
C LEU A 114 -9.31 0.70 -0.06
N ASN A 115 -8.19 1.38 0.13
CA ASN A 115 -7.92 2.69 -0.49
C ASN A 115 -8.01 2.60 -2.02
N MET A 116 -7.34 1.63 -2.63
CA MET A 116 -7.33 1.45 -4.10
C MET A 116 -8.74 1.12 -4.65
N VAL A 117 -9.45 0.22 -3.98
CA VAL A 117 -10.81 -0.18 -4.37
C VAL A 117 -11.77 1.00 -4.25
N LEU A 118 -11.74 1.74 -3.14
CA LEU A 118 -12.58 2.92 -2.94
C LEU A 118 -12.27 4.03 -3.94
N THR A 119 -11.00 4.26 -4.26
CA THR A 119 -10.62 5.22 -5.31
C THR A 119 -11.31 4.90 -6.63
N THR A 120 -11.32 3.64 -7.01
CA THR A 120 -11.93 3.19 -8.28
C THR A 120 -13.46 3.26 -8.24
N ILE A 121 -14.09 2.67 -7.20
CA ILE A 121 -15.56 2.58 -7.12
C ILE A 121 -16.19 3.96 -6.92
N ILE A 122 -15.63 4.77 -6.04
CA ILE A 122 -16.14 6.13 -5.79
C ILE A 122 -15.95 6.99 -7.03
N GLY A 123 -14.81 6.87 -7.74
CA GLY A 123 -14.61 7.56 -9.00
C GLY A 123 -15.68 7.22 -10.05
N GLN A 124 -16.05 5.94 -10.17
CA GLN A 124 -17.14 5.50 -11.06
C GLN A 124 -18.50 6.04 -10.60
N CYS A 125 -18.79 6.01 -9.29
CA CYS A 125 -20.05 6.52 -8.75
C CYS A 125 -20.17 8.04 -8.96
N VAL A 126 -19.10 8.78 -8.75
CA VAL A 126 -19.07 10.24 -8.98
C VAL A 126 -19.23 10.56 -10.48
N GLY A 127 -18.55 9.82 -11.36
CA GLY A 127 -18.70 9.96 -12.81
C GLY A 127 -20.13 9.66 -13.31
N ALA A 128 -20.85 8.79 -12.60
CA ALA A 128 -22.26 8.46 -12.87
C ALA A 128 -23.26 9.36 -12.10
N ASN A 129 -22.81 10.40 -11.38
CA ASN A 129 -23.62 11.26 -10.50
C ASN A 129 -24.38 10.52 -9.39
N ARG A 130 -23.90 9.34 -8.95
CA ARG A 130 -24.54 8.50 -7.91
C ARG A 130 -23.83 8.64 -6.56
N TYR A 131 -23.94 9.82 -5.96
CA TYR A 131 -23.29 10.15 -4.68
C TYR A 131 -23.77 9.32 -3.49
N ASP A 132 -25.05 8.89 -3.50
CA ASP A 132 -25.60 8.06 -2.43
C ASP A 132 -24.90 6.70 -2.38
N ARG A 133 -24.70 6.05 -3.53
CA ARG A 133 -23.92 4.80 -3.63
C ARG A 133 -22.47 4.99 -3.18
N ALA A 134 -21.84 6.12 -3.50
CA ALA A 134 -20.50 6.40 -3.05
C ALA A 134 -20.39 6.45 -1.52
N LYS A 135 -21.39 7.04 -0.84
CA LYS A 135 -21.48 7.06 0.63
C LYS A 135 -21.67 5.65 1.20
N ASP A 136 -22.53 4.84 0.59
CA ASP A 136 -22.80 3.48 1.06
C ASP A 136 -21.54 2.59 0.93
N TYR A 137 -20.82 2.67 -0.19
CA TYR A 137 -19.55 1.98 -0.35
C TYR A 137 -18.51 2.40 0.69
N LEU A 138 -18.42 3.70 1.01
CA LEU A 138 -17.52 4.17 2.07
C LEU A 138 -17.92 3.61 3.44
N LYS A 139 -19.21 3.63 3.80
CA LYS A 139 -19.71 3.06 5.06
C LYS A 139 -19.42 1.56 5.16
N CYS A 140 -19.71 0.81 4.09
CA CYS A 140 -19.38 -0.62 4.04
C CYS A 140 -17.88 -0.88 4.20
N ALA A 141 -17.03 -0.11 3.50
CA ALA A 141 -15.60 -0.26 3.60
C ALA A 141 -15.07 0.06 5.01
N LEU A 142 -15.61 1.09 5.66
CA LEU A 142 -15.29 1.39 7.05
C LEU A 142 -15.71 0.26 7.99
N GLY A 143 -16.93 -0.23 7.89
CA GLY A 143 -17.45 -1.29 8.76
C GLY A 143 -16.68 -2.60 8.59
N TYR A 144 -16.63 -3.14 7.38
CA TYR A 144 -15.93 -4.41 7.11
C TYR A 144 -14.41 -4.27 7.20
N GLY A 145 -13.86 -3.14 6.77
CA GLY A 145 -12.42 -2.87 6.85
C GLY A 145 -11.93 -2.79 8.28
N CYS A 146 -12.58 -1.99 9.14
CA CYS A 146 -12.24 -1.93 10.55
C CYS A 146 -12.45 -3.27 11.25
N GLY A 147 -13.54 -3.99 10.97
CA GLY A 147 -13.78 -5.32 11.53
C GLY A 147 -12.68 -6.32 11.17
N LEU A 148 -12.28 -6.37 9.90
CA LEU A 148 -11.18 -7.22 9.45
C LEU A 148 -9.86 -6.85 10.13
N LEU A 149 -9.55 -5.56 10.22
CA LEU A 149 -8.30 -5.10 10.85
C LEU A 149 -8.27 -5.35 12.35
N VAL A 150 -9.41 -5.27 13.05
CA VAL A 150 -9.50 -5.66 14.47
C VAL A 150 -9.12 -7.14 14.62
N ILE A 151 -9.72 -8.03 13.82
CA ILE A 151 -9.41 -9.46 13.88
C ILE A 151 -7.92 -9.72 13.58
N LEU A 152 -7.39 -9.12 12.51
CA LEU A 152 -5.97 -9.26 12.15
C LEU A 152 -5.04 -8.69 13.23
N SER A 153 -5.38 -7.54 13.82
CA SER A 153 -4.59 -6.95 14.92
C SER A 153 -4.56 -7.86 16.14
N VAL A 154 -5.70 -8.43 16.54
CA VAL A 154 -5.75 -9.38 17.66
C VAL A 154 -4.86 -10.60 17.38
N VAL A 155 -4.91 -11.14 16.16
CA VAL A 155 -4.05 -12.28 15.76
C VAL A 155 -2.57 -11.89 15.79
N VAL A 156 -2.19 -10.77 15.17
CA VAL A 156 -0.78 -10.33 15.11
C VAL A 156 -0.25 -9.99 16.49
N VAL A 157 -1.03 -9.29 17.33
CA VAL A 157 -0.64 -8.97 18.71
C VAL A 157 -0.51 -10.23 19.54
N GLY A 158 -1.50 -11.14 19.47
CA GLY A 158 -1.49 -12.39 20.25
C GLY A 158 -0.35 -13.33 19.89
N PHE A 159 0.06 -13.38 18.63
CA PHE A 159 1.13 -14.22 18.12
C PHE A 159 2.43 -13.47 17.84
N SER A 160 2.56 -12.21 18.25
CA SER A 160 3.70 -11.35 17.93
C SER A 160 5.06 -11.93 18.32
N ARG A 161 5.15 -12.57 19.50
CA ARG A 161 6.38 -13.25 19.96
C ARG A 161 6.75 -14.47 19.09
N GLN A 162 5.78 -15.29 18.73
CA GLN A 162 5.99 -16.47 17.88
C GLN A 162 6.37 -16.03 16.45
N LEU A 163 5.67 -15.03 15.94
CA LEU A 163 5.92 -14.47 14.61
C LEU A 163 7.31 -13.82 14.53
N SER A 164 7.74 -13.11 15.58
CA SER A 164 9.09 -12.52 15.61
C SER A 164 10.18 -13.58 15.60
N GLY A 165 9.95 -14.73 16.25
CA GLY A 165 10.86 -15.88 16.26
C GLY A 165 11.13 -16.50 14.88
N LEU A 166 10.26 -16.26 13.90
CA LEU A 166 10.49 -16.68 12.50
C LEU A 166 11.57 -15.83 11.81
N PHE A 167 11.80 -14.60 12.28
CA PHE A 167 12.75 -13.66 11.67
C PHE A 167 14.07 -13.59 12.46
N VAL A 168 13.99 -13.58 13.79
CA VAL A 168 15.17 -13.44 14.67
C VAL A 168 15.01 -14.34 15.90
N ARG A 169 16.03 -15.14 16.19
CA ARG A 169 16.08 -16.03 17.37
C ARG A 169 16.64 -15.30 18.59
N SER A 170 16.04 -14.18 18.98
CA SER A 170 16.45 -13.41 20.17
C SER A 170 15.22 -13.09 20.99
N GLU A 171 15.22 -13.48 22.26
CA GLU A 171 14.12 -13.21 23.19
C GLU A 171 13.96 -11.72 23.48
N ASP A 172 15.05 -10.96 23.52
CA ASP A 172 15.02 -9.51 23.72
C ASP A 172 14.31 -8.80 22.57
N VAL A 173 14.61 -9.20 21.32
CA VAL A 173 13.91 -8.68 20.13
C VAL A 173 12.43 -9.03 20.17
N ALA A 174 12.08 -10.26 20.53
CA ALA A 174 10.69 -10.69 20.61
C ALA A 174 9.89 -9.94 21.68
N ALA A 175 10.51 -9.62 22.82
CA ALA A 175 9.88 -8.82 23.87
C ALA A 175 9.60 -7.39 23.42
N ILE A 176 10.57 -6.74 22.74
CA ILE A 176 10.39 -5.37 22.19
C ILE A 176 9.27 -5.37 21.14
N VAL A 177 9.26 -6.33 20.21
CA VAL A 177 8.23 -6.46 19.18
C VAL A 177 6.84 -6.64 19.80
N GLY A 178 6.70 -7.51 20.82
CA GLY A 178 5.44 -7.71 21.52
C GLY A 178 4.92 -6.45 22.21
N THR A 179 5.79 -5.72 22.90
CA THR A 179 5.44 -4.44 23.55
C THR A 179 5.03 -3.38 22.53
N TYR A 180 5.77 -3.28 21.42
CA TYR A 180 5.45 -2.36 20.34
C TYR A 180 4.04 -2.60 19.78
N PHE A 181 3.72 -3.85 19.43
CA PHE A 181 2.39 -4.19 18.89
C PHE A 181 1.25 -3.92 19.86
N LEU A 182 1.45 -4.11 21.17
CA LEU A 182 0.46 -3.75 22.18
C LEU A 182 0.15 -2.25 22.19
N ILE A 183 1.19 -1.42 22.07
CA ILE A 183 1.04 0.04 22.09
C ILE A 183 0.41 0.55 20.79
N VAL A 184 0.88 0.06 19.63
CA VAL A 184 0.51 0.60 18.32
C VAL A 184 -0.78 -0.02 17.75
N SER A 185 -1.32 -1.08 18.38
CA SER A 185 -2.49 -1.83 17.86
C SER A 185 -3.70 -0.95 17.53
N ILE A 186 -3.98 0.06 18.32
CA ILE A 186 -5.09 1.02 18.08
C ILE A 186 -4.82 1.86 16.82
N GLY A 187 -3.56 2.17 16.54
CA GLY A 187 -3.14 2.93 15.36
C GLY A 187 -3.51 2.26 14.05
N TYR A 188 -3.56 0.93 14.00
CA TYR A 188 -3.92 0.20 12.76
C TYR A 188 -5.38 0.41 12.35
N ILE A 189 -6.29 0.54 13.33
CA ILE A 189 -7.69 0.88 13.06
C ILE A 189 -7.78 2.29 12.50
N LEU A 190 -7.09 3.25 13.11
CA LEU A 190 -7.03 4.63 12.64
C LEU A 190 -6.42 4.72 11.24
N ASN A 191 -5.37 3.94 10.96
CA ASN A 191 -4.77 3.84 9.63
C ASN A 191 -5.78 3.35 8.59
N THR A 192 -6.60 2.35 8.92
CA THR A 192 -7.64 1.84 8.01
C THR A 192 -8.69 2.89 7.71
N VAL A 193 -9.18 3.60 8.74
CA VAL A 193 -10.13 4.70 8.58
C VAL A 193 -9.52 5.79 7.67
N THR A 194 -8.28 6.17 7.94
CA THR A 194 -7.56 7.17 7.13
C THR A 194 -7.45 6.71 5.67
N ASN A 195 -7.05 5.46 5.40
CA ASN A 195 -6.96 4.91 4.05
C ASN A 195 -8.32 4.88 3.33
N CYS A 196 -9.42 4.58 3.99
CA CYS A 196 -10.76 4.66 3.41
C CYS A 196 -11.13 6.10 3.00
N TYR A 197 -10.83 7.08 3.83
CA TYR A 197 -11.08 8.49 3.48
C TYR A 197 -10.14 8.98 2.37
N LEU A 198 -8.86 8.61 2.40
CA LEU A 198 -7.89 8.93 1.33
C LEU A 198 -8.36 8.38 -0.02
N GLY A 199 -8.76 7.10 -0.07
CA GLY A 199 -9.31 6.48 -1.27
C GLY A 199 -10.56 7.18 -1.78
N SER A 200 -11.45 7.58 -0.86
CA SER A 200 -12.66 8.31 -1.21
C SER A 200 -12.36 9.70 -1.80
N LEU A 201 -11.45 10.45 -1.19
CA LEU A 201 -11.03 11.78 -1.68
C LEU A 201 -10.34 11.69 -3.05
N ASN A 202 -9.48 10.69 -3.23
CA ASN A 202 -8.82 10.43 -4.50
C ASN A 202 -9.86 10.05 -5.58
N GLY A 203 -10.82 9.18 -5.26
CA GLY A 203 -11.93 8.81 -6.15
C GLY A 203 -12.83 9.98 -6.54
N MET A 204 -13.03 10.94 -5.63
CA MET A 204 -13.74 12.19 -5.93
C MET A 204 -12.91 13.19 -6.76
N GLY A 205 -11.69 12.85 -7.14
CA GLY A 205 -10.80 13.75 -7.90
C GLY A 205 -10.26 14.92 -7.09
N LYS A 206 -10.16 14.77 -5.75
CA LYS A 206 -9.67 15.80 -4.82
C LYS A 206 -8.35 15.41 -4.15
N PRO A 207 -7.27 15.12 -4.90
CA PRO A 207 -6.01 14.63 -4.34
C PRO A 207 -5.32 15.64 -3.40
N SER A 208 -5.52 16.93 -3.59
CA SER A 208 -4.99 17.96 -2.69
C SER A 208 -5.56 17.81 -1.27
N LYS A 209 -6.86 17.54 -1.13
CA LYS A 209 -7.47 17.30 0.20
C LYS A 209 -6.96 15.99 0.82
N SER A 210 -6.76 14.97 -0.01
CA SER A 210 -6.17 13.71 0.40
C SER A 210 -4.73 13.90 0.91
N MET A 211 -3.92 14.70 0.21
CA MET A 211 -2.57 15.08 0.64
C MET A 211 -2.57 15.77 2.01
N PHE A 212 -3.43 16.79 2.21
CA PHE A 212 -3.52 17.47 3.50
C PHE A 212 -3.94 16.55 4.64
N LEU A 213 -4.91 15.64 4.40
CA LEU A 213 -5.31 14.64 5.38
C LEU A 213 -4.14 13.72 5.75
N MET A 214 -3.32 13.31 4.78
CA MET A 214 -2.16 12.47 5.00
C MET A 214 -1.07 13.20 5.80
N ILE A 215 -0.78 14.45 5.46
CA ILE A 215 0.15 15.29 6.22
C ILE A 215 -0.31 15.42 7.66
N PHE A 216 -1.58 15.75 7.87
CA PHE A 216 -2.16 15.87 9.21
C PHE A 216 -2.04 14.56 10.01
N TYR A 217 -2.37 13.43 9.37
CA TYR A 217 -2.25 12.11 10.00
C TYR A 217 -0.82 11.83 10.49
N TYR A 218 0.20 12.05 9.64
CA TYR A 218 1.59 11.78 9.99
C TYR A 218 2.25 12.82 10.92
N ILE A 219 1.64 13.97 11.13
CA ILE A 219 2.08 14.96 12.14
C ILE A 219 1.49 14.62 13.52
N VAL A 220 0.26 14.09 13.57
CA VAL A 220 -0.47 13.87 14.83
C VAL A 220 -0.25 12.47 15.39
N VAL A 221 -0.07 11.47 14.53
CA VAL A 221 0.11 10.06 14.88
C VAL A 221 1.57 9.65 14.70
#